data_27ad876ed5de2cef4a3ba4c349c33670
#
_entry.id   27ad876ed5de2cef4a3ba4c349c33670
#
_cell.length_a   1.000
_cell.length_b   1.000
_cell.length_c   1.000
_cell.angle_alpha   90.00
_cell.angle_beta   90.00
_cell.angle_gamma   90.00
#
_symmetry.space_group_name_H-M   'P 1'
#
loop_
_entity.id
_entity.type
_entity.pdbx_description
1 polymer ?
#
loop_
_entity_poly.entity_id
_entity_poly.type
_entity_poly.pdbx_seq_one_letter_code
_entity_poly.pdbx_strand_id
1 'polypeptide(L)'
;GIFEQLDEKTENRYDFTCEGRHPWKNETNACPCYPKVLQRGSSSVYFPVTASSLVIPPFSDIINSRIEDSTLYEEFRNAIKTAMEMKVSMNLSEEQTNAFIQGKIDEYAEKIADNIGCRRDQVREILSRRMSSGEEPNYDTGSVEYRAAEFDALSGRASVTGTDYDDFKRVGTDIKKYDIPFVKSISLIEKIREVQVMLGFSRISPFSASMIADEGLNPKFVSVREVKDNWYPGYNVYGEGIFIEFDEDAINRWRSGNGTLEKRVKMLQENYDKSFIGRQHKREISGKFLLLHTVSHLLIKQLSFECGYNISSLKERIYCGEAAEGKEMAG
;
A
#
# COMPACT_ATOMS: atom_id res chain seq x y z
N GLY A 1 22.37 -16.80 35.67
CA GLY A 1 21.59 -17.77 34.94
C GLY A 1 22.07 -17.90 33.52
N ILE A 2 21.51 -18.82 32.75
CA ILE A 2 21.87 -19.12 31.35
C ILE A 2 21.89 -17.88 30.45
N PHE A 3 21.12 -16.84 30.79
CA PHE A 3 21.01 -15.60 30.03
C PHE A 3 22.18 -14.62 30.18
N GLU A 4 22.92 -14.66 31.27
CA GLU A 4 24.09 -13.80 31.49
C GLU A 4 25.31 -14.25 30.69
N GLN A 5 25.28 -15.44 30.14
CA GLN A 5 26.42 -16.06 29.43
C GLN A 5 26.34 -15.96 27.91
N LEU A 6 25.23 -15.40 27.37
CA LEU A 6 24.99 -15.26 25.93
C LEU A 6 25.14 -13.79 25.50
N ASP A 7 26.25 -13.18 25.84
CA ASP A 7 26.66 -11.90 25.29
C ASP A 7 27.06 -12.06 23.82
N GLU A 8 26.70 -11.08 22.97
CA GLU A 8 26.99 -11.08 21.52
C GLU A 8 28.49 -11.29 21.16
N LYS A 9 29.37 -11.13 22.15
CA LYS A 9 30.82 -11.33 22.01
C LYS A 9 31.32 -12.77 22.24
N THR A 10 30.43 -13.67 22.64
CA THR A 10 30.77 -15.07 22.92
C THR A 10 30.13 -16.01 21.91
N GLU A 11 30.55 -15.92 20.67
CA GLU A 11 29.99 -16.67 19.55
C GLU A 11 30.08 -18.20 19.65
N ASN A 12 30.76 -18.79 20.64
CA ASN A 12 31.07 -20.22 20.63
C ASN A 12 31.05 -20.90 22.00
N ARG A 13 30.16 -20.55 22.94
CA ARG A 13 30.13 -21.24 24.25
C ARG A 13 29.28 -22.49 24.32
N TYR A 14 28.48 -22.77 23.32
CA TYR A 14 27.66 -24.00 23.28
C TYR A 14 27.74 -24.61 21.89
N ASP A 15 28.11 -25.86 21.81
CA ASP A 15 28.13 -26.68 20.56
C ASP A 15 26.68 -27.04 20.09
N PHE A 16 25.76 -26.09 20.15
CA PHE A 16 24.44 -26.28 19.60
C PHE A 16 24.43 -25.87 18.14
N THR A 17 24.44 -26.82 17.26
CA THR A 17 24.19 -26.61 15.84
C THR A 17 22.71 -26.59 15.53
N CYS A 18 22.30 -25.81 14.54
CA CYS A 18 20.93 -25.80 14.05
C CYS A 18 20.66 -27.14 13.35
N GLU A 19 19.62 -27.86 13.77
CA GLU A 19 19.21 -29.11 13.13
C GLU A 19 18.55 -28.89 11.76
N GLY A 20 18.33 -27.64 11.35
CA GLY A 20 17.72 -27.29 10.07
C GLY A 20 16.25 -27.68 9.94
N ARG A 21 15.57 -27.91 11.07
CA ARG A 21 14.13 -28.24 11.05
C ARG A 21 13.29 -27.01 10.74
N HIS A 22 12.43 -27.14 9.74
CA HIS A 22 11.41 -26.18 9.37
C HIS A 22 10.01 -26.76 9.67
N PRO A 23 9.50 -26.68 10.92
CA PRO A 23 8.26 -27.33 11.31
C PRO A 23 7.06 -26.95 10.43
N TRP A 24 7.07 -25.74 9.89
CA TRP A 24 6.03 -25.21 8.98
C TRP A 24 6.13 -25.72 7.53
N LYS A 25 7.25 -26.35 7.16
CA LYS A 25 7.47 -26.92 5.82
C LYS A 25 7.57 -28.44 5.80
N ASN A 26 7.55 -29.10 6.95
CA ASN A 26 7.84 -30.53 7.09
C ASN A 26 9.17 -30.96 6.44
N GLU A 27 10.14 -30.08 6.37
CA GLU A 27 11.44 -30.29 5.75
C GLU A 27 12.54 -30.14 6.79
N THR A 28 13.60 -30.90 6.61
CA THR A 28 14.85 -30.76 7.38
C THR A 28 15.98 -30.51 6.39
N ASN A 29 16.55 -29.32 6.42
CA ASN A 29 17.67 -28.96 5.55
C ASN A 29 18.91 -28.67 6.39
N ALA A 30 20.08 -29.09 5.93
CA ALA A 30 21.33 -28.79 6.62
C ALA A 30 21.48 -27.28 6.80
N CYS A 31 21.70 -26.83 8.04
CA CYS A 31 21.81 -25.41 8.37
C CYS A 31 23.13 -25.16 9.12
N PRO A 32 24.02 -24.31 8.60
CA PRO A 32 25.28 -23.97 9.26
C PRO A 32 25.13 -22.89 10.34
N CYS A 33 23.90 -22.44 10.63
CA CYS A 33 23.66 -21.35 11.56
C CYS A 33 23.69 -21.82 13.01
N TYR A 34 24.15 -20.95 13.89
CA TYR A 34 24.04 -21.16 15.33
C TYR A 34 22.70 -20.64 15.87
N PRO A 35 22.07 -21.37 16.80
CA PRO A 35 20.82 -20.92 17.43
C PRO A 35 21.02 -19.62 18.20
N LYS A 36 20.06 -18.69 18.09
CA LYS A 36 20.00 -17.50 18.91
C LYS A 36 18.92 -17.67 19.99
N VAL A 37 19.26 -17.27 21.21
CA VAL A 37 18.30 -17.29 22.32
C VAL A 37 17.44 -16.03 22.26
N LEU A 38 16.13 -16.20 22.23
CA LEU A 38 15.14 -15.11 22.21
C LEU A 38 14.14 -15.34 23.33
N GLN A 39 13.63 -14.27 23.92
CA GLN A 39 12.56 -14.36 24.90
C GLN A 39 11.29 -14.92 24.27
N ARG A 40 10.55 -15.74 24.98
CA ARG A 40 9.33 -16.40 24.49
C ARG A 40 8.26 -15.44 23.98
N GLY A 41 8.15 -14.25 24.48
CA GLY A 41 7.19 -13.24 24.03
C GLY A 41 7.78 -12.19 23.07
N SER A 42 9.00 -12.41 22.59
CA SER A 42 9.66 -11.45 21.71
C SER A 42 8.98 -11.37 20.35
N SER A 43 8.57 -10.18 19.93
CA SER A 43 8.09 -9.90 18.57
C SER A 43 9.17 -10.17 17.51
N SER A 44 10.44 -10.28 17.94
CA SER A 44 11.57 -10.59 17.06
C SER A 44 11.60 -12.04 16.57
N VAL A 45 10.74 -12.92 17.10
CA VAL A 45 10.72 -14.34 16.70
C VAL A 45 10.00 -14.54 15.38
N TYR A 46 8.89 -13.86 15.20
CA TYR A 46 8.07 -13.93 14.00
C TYR A 46 7.64 -12.54 13.57
N PHE A 47 7.85 -12.23 12.31
CA PHE A 47 7.42 -10.98 11.70
C PHE A 47 6.37 -11.28 10.65
N PRO A 48 5.13 -10.76 10.81
CA PRO A 48 4.15 -10.84 9.74
C PRO A 48 4.60 -9.99 8.56
N VAL A 49 4.43 -10.52 7.37
CA VAL A 49 4.59 -9.78 6.12
C VAL A 49 3.21 -9.49 5.60
N THR A 50 2.83 -8.22 5.65
CA THR A 50 1.50 -7.75 5.27
C THR A 50 1.61 -6.72 4.17
N ALA A 51 0.61 -6.69 3.29
CA ALA A 51 0.37 -5.59 2.37
C ALA A 51 -0.95 -4.91 2.75
N SER A 52 -1.06 -3.62 2.50
CA SER A 52 -2.31 -2.89 2.72
C SER A 52 -2.58 -1.90 1.60
N SER A 53 -3.86 -1.70 1.31
CA SER A 53 -4.35 -0.79 0.30
C SER A 53 -5.54 -0.01 0.86
N LEU A 54 -5.57 1.30 0.61
CA LEU A 54 -6.74 2.12 0.90
C LEU A 54 -7.77 1.93 -0.21
N VAL A 55 -9.02 1.77 0.17
CA VAL A 55 -10.12 1.75 -0.80
C VAL A 55 -10.53 3.19 -1.06
N ILE A 56 -10.07 3.71 -2.18
CA ILE A 56 -10.26 5.10 -2.62
C ILE A 56 -11.24 5.19 -3.79
N PRO A 57 -11.83 6.37 -4.07
CA PRO A 57 -12.63 6.56 -5.28
C PRO A 57 -11.82 6.26 -6.56
N PRO A 58 -12.42 5.64 -7.60
CA PRO A 58 -13.82 5.18 -7.66
C PRO A 58 -14.07 3.81 -7.02
N PHE A 59 -13.06 3.12 -6.51
CA PHE A 59 -13.17 1.75 -5.97
C PHE A 59 -13.84 1.66 -4.60
N SER A 60 -14.02 2.81 -3.92
CA SER A 60 -14.78 2.91 -2.67
C SER A 60 -16.30 2.97 -2.87
N ASP A 61 -16.77 3.01 -4.12
CA ASP A 61 -18.19 3.02 -4.47
C ASP A 61 -18.81 1.64 -4.22
N ILE A 62 -19.94 1.63 -3.56
CA ILE A 62 -20.69 0.41 -3.25
C ILE A 62 -21.13 -0.34 -4.53
N ILE A 63 -21.39 0.39 -5.61
CA ILE A 63 -21.75 -0.18 -6.90
C ILE A 63 -20.54 -0.93 -7.49
N ASN A 64 -19.34 -0.35 -7.39
CA ASN A 64 -18.11 -1.00 -7.83
C ASN A 64 -17.86 -2.32 -7.08
N SER A 65 -18.02 -2.32 -5.75
CA SER A 65 -17.88 -3.54 -4.94
C SER A 65 -18.90 -4.60 -5.33
N ARG A 66 -20.17 -4.21 -5.52
CA ARG A 66 -21.23 -5.15 -5.93
C ARG A 66 -21.00 -5.71 -7.33
N ILE A 67 -20.44 -4.91 -8.24
CA ILE A 67 -20.05 -5.39 -9.57
C ILE A 67 -18.95 -6.46 -9.44
N GLU A 68 -17.95 -6.22 -8.62
CA GLU A 68 -16.84 -7.17 -8.42
C GLU A 68 -17.29 -8.48 -7.78
N ASP A 69 -18.23 -8.44 -6.86
CA ASP A 69 -18.79 -9.62 -6.20
C ASP A 69 -19.78 -10.39 -7.11
N SER A 70 -20.16 -9.82 -8.26
CA SER A 70 -21.10 -10.43 -9.18
C SER A 70 -20.43 -11.49 -10.07
N THR A 71 -21.00 -12.69 -10.14
CA THR A 71 -20.56 -13.74 -11.10
C THR A 71 -20.64 -13.26 -12.56
N LEU A 72 -21.59 -12.37 -12.87
CA LEU A 72 -21.72 -11.77 -14.19
C LEU A 72 -20.53 -10.88 -14.58
N TYR A 73 -19.81 -10.32 -13.61
CA TYR A 73 -18.59 -9.58 -13.88
C TYR A 73 -17.44 -10.50 -14.28
N GLU A 74 -17.33 -11.66 -13.68
CA GLU A 74 -16.36 -12.68 -14.12
C GLU A 74 -16.66 -13.16 -15.55
N GLU A 75 -17.94 -13.38 -15.87
CA GLU A 75 -18.37 -13.72 -17.23
C GLU A 75 -18.02 -12.61 -18.22
N PHE A 76 -18.26 -11.35 -17.85
CA PHE A 76 -17.83 -10.19 -18.64
C PHE A 76 -16.33 -10.19 -18.91
N ARG A 77 -15.50 -10.36 -17.88
CA ARG A 77 -14.04 -10.41 -18.01
C ARG A 77 -13.59 -11.52 -18.98
N ASN A 78 -14.18 -12.70 -18.85
CA ASN A 78 -13.90 -13.82 -19.72
C ASN A 78 -14.31 -13.53 -21.18
N ALA A 79 -15.47 -12.90 -21.39
CA ALA A 79 -15.91 -12.48 -22.73
C ALA A 79 -14.96 -11.47 -23.37
N ILE A 80 -14.45 -10.49 -22.60
CA ILE A 80 -13.47 -9.52 -23.08
C ILE A 80 -12.13 -10.20 -23.40
N LYS A 81 -11.65 -11.09 -22.53
CA LYS A 81 -10.43 -11.85 -22.79
C LYS A 81 -10.52 -12.65 -24.10
N THR A 82 -11.64 -13.33 -24.30
CA THR A 82 -11.91 -14.08 -25.54
C THR A 82 -11.92 -13.16 -26.76
N ALA A 83 -12.49 -11.95 -26.63
CA ALA A 83 -12.49 -10.96 -27.73
C ALA A 83 -11.06 -10.51 -28.10
N MET A 84 -10.20 -10.31 -27.10
CA MET A 84 -8.79 -9.97 -27.33
C MET A 84 -8.00 -11.11 -27.96
N GLU A 85 -8.26 -12.34 -27.57
CA GLU A 85 -7.67 -13.53 -28.19
C GLU A 85 -8.12 -13.69 -29.65
N MET A 86 -9.40 -13.41 -29.95
CA MET A 86 -9.94 -13.39 -31.31
C MET A 86 -9.32 -12.28 -32.16
N LYS A 87 -9.02 -11.10 -31.61
CA LYS A 87 -8.29 -10.04 -32.31
C LYS A 87 -6.98 -10.55 -32.88
N VAL A 88 -6.23 -11.30 -32.10
CA VAL A 88 -4.93 -11.84 -32.50
C VAL A 88 -5.09 -12.98 -33.52
N SER A 89 -6.01 -13.92 -33.29
CA SER A 89 -6.18 -15.11 -34.10
C SER A 89 -6.85 -14.83 -35.47
N MET A 90 -7.78 -13.88 -35.52
CA MET A 90 -8.55 -13.50 -36.73
C MET A 90 -8.06 -12.21 -37.39
N ASN A 91 -7.01 -11.58 -36.85
CA ASN A 91 -6.44 -10.32 -37.36
C ASN A 91 -7.50 -9.21 -37.54
N LEU A 92 -8.39 -9.06 -36.54
CA LEU A 92 -9.46 -8.07 -36.56
C LEU A 92 -8.88 -6.65 -36.45
N SER A 93 -9.54 -5.69 -37.11
CA SER A 93 -9.18 -4.28 -36.97
C SER A 93 -9.48 -3.76 -35.57
N GLU A 94 -8.82 -2.66 -35.15
CA GLU A 94 -9.11 -2.00 -33.89
C GLU A 94 -10.57 -1.55 -33.77
N GLU A 95 -11.14 -1.03 -34.86
CA GLU A 95 -12.55 -0.60 -34.91
C GLU A 95 -13.51 -1.76 -34.64
N GLN A 96 -13.26 -2.91 -35.30
CA GLN A 96 -14.08 -4.12 -35.11
C GLN A 96 -13.99 -4.65 -33.69
N THR A 97 -12.78 -4.66 -33.13
CA THR A 97 -12.56 -5.09 -31.74
C THR A 97 -13.24 -4.16 -30.75
N ASN A 98 -13.10 -2.84 -30.92
CA ASN A 98 -13.74 -1.84 -30.06
C ASN A 98 -15.27 -1.90 -30.16
N ALA A 99 -15.84 -2.08 -31.34
CA ALA A 99 -17.28 -2.24 -31.52
C ALA A 99 -17.81 -3.49 -30.77
N PHE A 100 -17.06 -4.60 -30.84
CA PHE A 100 -17.41 -5.81 -30.10
C PHE A 100 -17.34 -5.61 -28.58
N ILE A 101 -16.26 -4.97 -28.09
CA ILE A 101 -16.10 -4.65 -26.67
C ILE A 101 -17.23 -3.74 -26.18
N GLN A 102 -17.59 -2.69 -26.94
CA GLN A 102 -18.70 -1.81 -26.58
C GLN A 102 -20.04 -2.57 -26.53
N GLY A 103 -20.29 -3.46 -27.49
CA GLY A 103 -21.47 -4.33 -27.45
C GLY A 103 -21.52 -5.21 -26.19
N LYS A 104 -20.38 -5.74 -25.76
CA LYS A 104 -20.31 -6.52 -24.52
C LYS A 104 -20.49 -5.65 -23.28
N ILE A 105 -19.95 -4.44 -23.24
CA ILE A 105 -20.20 -3.49 -22.16
C ILE A 105 -21.70 -3.21 -22.04
N ASP A 106 -22.38 -2.94 -23.14
CA ASP A 106 -23.82 -2.63 -23.13
C ASP A 106 -24.67 -3.84 -22.67
N GLU A 107 -24.33 -5.06 -23.14
CA GLU A 107 -24.99 -6.30 -22.75
C GLU A 107 -24.85 -6.58 -21.25
N TYR A 108 -23.61 -6.55 -20.76
CA TYR A 108 -23.34 -6.89 -19.36
C TYR A 108 -23.72 -5.76 -18.39
N ALA A 109 -23.68 -4.49 -18.83
CA ALA A 109 -24.16 -3.38 -18.02
C ALA A 109 -25.64 -3.54 -17.65
N GLU A 110 -26.48 -4.02 -18.57
CA GLU A 110 -27.87 -4.30 -18.31
C GLU A 110 -28.04 -5.47 -17.32
N LYS A 111 -27.41 -6.60 -17.61
CA LYS A 111 -27.49 -7.80 -16.76
C LYS A 111 -27.00 -7.56 -15.33
N ILE A 112 -25.88 -6.89 -15.19
CA ILE A 112 -25.29 -6.58 -13.89
C ILE A 112 -26.16 -5.57 -13.16
N ALA A 113 -26.64 -4.52 -13.82
CA ALA A 113 -27.52 -3.52 -13.21
C ALA A 113 -28.80 -4.14 -12.63
N ASP A 114 -29.43 -5.05 -13.36
CA ASP A 114 -30.61 -5.80 -12.90
C ASP A 114 -30.27 -6.71 -11.70
N ASN A 115 -29.11 -7.35 -11.72
CA ASN A 115 -28.67 -8.26 -10.65
C ASN A 115 -28.38 -7.52 -9.34
N ILE A 116 -27.70 -6.37 -9.42
CA ILE A 116 -27.29 -5.61 -8.21
C ILE A 116 -28.26 -4.50 -7.81
N GLY A 117 -29.33 -4.29 -8.59
CA GLY A 117 -30.37 -3.31 -8.29
C GLY A 117 -29.93 -1.85 -8.44
N CYS A 118 -29.17 -1.53 -9.47
CA CYS A 118 -28.70 -0.16 -9.75
C CYS A 118 -29.05 0.28 -11.18
N ARG A 119 -28.70 1.53 -11.52
CA ARG A 119 -28.98 2.05 -12.86
C ARG A 119 -27.96 1.53 -13.88
N ARG A 120 -28.43 1.12 -15.05
CA ARG A 120 -27.61 0.65 -16.18
C ARG A 120 -26.48 1.62 -16.54
N ASP A 121 -26.81 2.92 -16.59
CA ASP A 121 -25.83 3.93 -16.98
C ASP A 121 -24.61 4.00 -16.04
N GLN A 122 -24.84 3.79 -14.74
CA GLN A 122 -23.75 3.75 -13.75
C GLN A 122 -22.84 2.54 -13.97
N VAL A 123 -23.42 1.36 -14.18
CA VAL A 123 -22.64 0.15 -14.46
C VAL A 123 -21.87 0.29 -15.77
N ARG A 124 -22.54 0.79 -16.82
CA ARG A 124 -21.92 1.03 -18.13
C ARG A 124 -20.70 1.96 -18.02
N GLU A 125 -20.83 3.06 -17.29
CA GLU A 125 -19.73 4.01 -17.08
C GLU A 125 -18.55 3.33 -16.37
N ILE A 126 -18.83 2.54 -15.33
CA ILE A 126 -17.80 1.81 -14.57
C ILE A 126 -17.09 0.78 -15.48
N LEU A 127 -17.85 -0.04 -16.23
CA LEU A 127 -17.26 -1.02 -17.15
C LEU A 127 -16.45 -0.34 -18.25
N SER A 128 -16.96 0.75 -18.84
CA SER A 128 -16.25 1.50 -19.88
C SER A 128 -14.95 2.11 -19.36
N ARG A 129 -14.95 2.66 -18.14
CA ARG A 129 -13.76 3.21 -17.51
C ARG A 129 -12.71 2.14 -17.25
N ARG A 130 -13.10 0.96 -16.76
CA ARG A 130 -12.21 -0.18 -16.54
C ARG A 130 -11.58 -0.68 -17.84
N MET A 131 -12.30 -0.60 -18.94
CA MET A 131 -11.78 -0.99 -20.26
C MET A 131 -10.88 0.07 -20.90
N SER A 132 -11.17 1.36 -20.68
CA SER A 132 -10.36 2.46 -21.22
C SER A 132 -9.02 2.62 -20.53
N SER A 133 -8.89 2.20 -19.28
CA SER A 133 -7.62 2.19 -18.55
C SER A 133 -6.66 1.09 -19.00
N GLY A 134 -7.06 0.25 -19.97
CA GLY A 134 -6.18 -0.58 -20.82
C GLY A 134 -5.43 -1.74 -20.17
N GLU A 135 -5.41 -1.82 -18.87
CA GLU A 135 -4.96 -2.93 -18.02
C GLU A 135 -5.79 -2.83 -16.73
N GLU A 136 -6.13 -3.95 -16.11
CA GLU A 136 -6.38 -3.88 -14.68
C GLU A 136 -5.18 -3.13 -14.11
N PRO A 137 -5.39 -1.97 -13.48
CA PRO A 137 -4.25 -1.28 -12.93
C PRO A 137 -3.59 -2.27 -11.98
N ASN A 138 -2.47 -2.80 -12.42
CA ASN A 138 -1.61 -3.61 -11.59
C ASN A 138 -1.00 -2.61 -10.59
N TYR A 139 -1.86 -2.16 -9.66
CA TYR A 139 -1.45 -1.28 -8.58
C TYR A 139 -0.58 -2.13 -7.65
N ASP A 140 0.68 -2.25 -8.02
CA ASP A 140 1.66 -2.44 -6.98
C ASP A 140 1.42 -1.31 -5.96
N THR A 141 0.96 -1.67 -4.77
CA THR A 141 0.67 -0.73 -3.68
C THR A 141 1.88 0.13 -3.29
N GLY A 142 3.05 -0.21 -3.81
CA GLY A 142 4.29 0.55 -3.72
C GLY A 142 4.53 1.48 -4.89
N SER A 143 3.77 1.38 -6.00
CA SER A 143 4.00 2.22 -7.17
C SER A 143 3.71 3.69 -6.91
N VAL A 144 4.41 4.56 -7.63
CA VAL A 144 4.23 6.02 -7.54
C VAL A 144 2.83 6.41 -8.02
N GLU A 145 2.31 5.72 -9.03
CA GLU A 145 0.98 5.92 -9.60
C GLU A 145 -0.12 5.65 -8.58
N TYR A 146 -0.01 4.52 -7.87
CA TYR A 146 -0.96 4.16 -6.82
C TYR A 146 -0.96 5.19 -5.68
N ARG A 147 0.23 5.57 -5.21
CA ARG A 147 0.38 6.57 -4.15
C ARG A 147 -0.13 7.95 -4.58
N ALA A 148 0.03 8.32 -5.85
CA ALA A 148 -0.51 9.56 -6.38
C ALA A 148 -2.05 9.53 -6.45
N ALA A 149 -2.65 8.40 -6.83
CA ALA A 149 -4.10 8.25 -6.81
C ALA A 149 -4.68 8.35 -5.39
N GLU A 150 -4.02 7.74 -4.40
CA GLU A 150 -4.38 7.92 -2.99
C GLU A 150 -4.28 9.40 -2.56
N PHE A 151 -3.17 10.06 -2.90
CA PHE A 151 -2.95 11.46 -2.58
C PHE A 151 -4.03 12.36 -3.19
N ASP A 152 -4.39 12.14 -4.46
CA ASP A 152 -5.43 12.90 -5.15
C ASP A 152 -6.82 12.68 -4.54
N ALA A 153 -7.14 11.47 -4.11
CA ALA A 153 -8.38 11.18 -3.40
C ALA A 153 -8.43 11.88 -2.04
N LEU A 154 -7.36 11.78 -1.25
CA LEU A 154 -7.29 12.37 0.10
C LEU A 154 -7.24 13.90 0.06
N SER A 155 -6.57 14.51 -0.92
CA SER A 155 -6.54 15.96 -1.12
C SER A 155 -7.82 16.53 -1.74
N GLY A 156 -8.65 15.67 -2.36
CA GLY A 156 -9.88 16.05 -3.06
C GLY A 156 -9.67 16.53 -4.48
N ARG A 157 -8.55 16.20 -5.08
CA ARG A 157 -8.29 16.43 -6.51
C ARG A 157 -8.92 15.37 -7.39
N ALA A 158 -9.16 14.17 -6.87
CA ALA A 158 -9.84 13.13 -7.61
C ALA A 158 -11.26 13.62 -7.95
N SER A 159 -11.60 13.60 -9.23
CA SER A 159 -12.94 13.95 -9.72
C SER A 159 -13.92 12.87 -9.27
N VAL A 160 -14.61 13.16 -8.19
CA VAL A 160 -15.69 12.32 -7.65
C VAL A 160 -16.98 12.78 -8.29
N THR A 161 -17.37 12.17 -9.41
CA THR A 161 -18.63 12.47 -10.04
C THR A 161 -19.75 11.60 -9.47
N GLY A 162 -20.54 12.14 -8.54
CA GLY A 162 -21.96 11.86 -8.42
C GLY A 162 -22.40 10.58 -7.72
N THR A 163 -21.53 9.84 -7.00
CA THR A 163 -21.93 8.65 -6.25
C THR A 163 -21.61 8.81 -4.77
N ASP A 164 -22.52 8.38 -3.90
CA ASP A 164 -22.26 8.26 -2.48
C ASP A 164 -21.28 7.11 -2.25
N TYR A 165 -20.05 7.45 -1.88
CA TYR A 165 -19.00 6.45 -1.56
C TYR A 165 -19.19 5.97 -0.13
N ASP A 166 -19.63 4.72 0.00
CA ASP A 166 -19.98 4.16 1.31
C ASP A 166 -18.71 3.92 2.19
N ASP A 167 -17.57 3.69 1.58
CA ASP A 167 -16.33 3.35 2.27
C ASP A 167 -15.28 4.48 2.31
N PHE A 168 -15.60 5.63 1.70
CA PHE A 168 -14.73 6.78 1.71
C PHE A 168 -15.52 8.07 1.85
N LYS A 169 -15.30 8.80 2.93
CA LYS A 169 -15.93 10.09 3.17
C LYS A 169 -14.90 11.11 3.58
N ARG A 170 -14.79 12.17 2.79
CA ARG A 170 -13.85 13.26 2.97
C ARG A 170 -14.56 14.60 3.08
N VAL A 171 -14.14 15.42 4.03
CA VAL A 171 -14.62 16.80 4.22
C VAL A 171 -13.42 17.75 4.19
N GLY A 172 -13.40 18.68 3.25
CA GLY A 172 -12.37 19.72 3.19
C GLY A 172 -12.57 20.77 4.28
N THR A 173 -11.49 21.20 4.90
CA THR A 173 -11.49 22.24 5.92
C THR A 173 -11.12 23.58 5.28
N ASP A 174 -11.84 24.66 5.67
CA ASP A 174 -11.47 26.02 5.26
C ASP A 174 -10.22 26.48 6.03
N ILE A 175 -9.06 26.24 5.42
CA ILE A 175 -7.76 26.55 6.03
C ILE A 175 -7.51 28.06 6.20
N LYS A 176 -8.21 28.90 5.42
CA LYS A 176 -8.04 30.36 5.49
C LYS A 176 -8.41 30.96 6.85
N LYS A 177 -9.15 30.19 7.65
CA LYS A 177 -9.47 30.56 9.04
C LYS A 177 -8.26 30.42 9.98
N TYR A 178 -7.24 29.66 9.57
CA TYR A 178 -6.08 29.36 10.37
C TYR A 178 -4.86 29.92 9.61
N ASP A 179 -4.09 30.78 10.24
CA ASP A 179 -2.87 31.33 9.64
C ASP A 179 -1.72 30.29 9.72
N ILE A 180 -1.77 29.29 8.85
CA ILE A 180 -0.78 28.21 8.78
C ILE A 180 -0.04 28.29 7.43
N PRO A 181 1.09 28.98 7.35
CA PRO A 181 1.71 29.37 6.08
C PRO A 181 2.32 28.22 5.27
N PHE A 182 2.51 27.04 5.86
CA PHE A 182 3.13 25.89 5.19
C PHE A 182 2.12 24.83 4.74
N VAL A 183 0.87 24.99 5.10
CA VAL A 183 -0.18 24.03 4.81
C VAL A 183 -1.06 24.55 3.69
N LYS A 184 -1.21 23.76 2.65
CA LYS A 184 -2.03 24.08 1.48
C LYS A 184 -3.49 23.71 1.68
N SER A 185 -3.74 22.53 2.24
CA SER A 185 -5.10 22.07 2.56
C SER A 185 -5.12 21.08 3.72
N ILE A 186 -6.26 21.03 4.42
CA ILE A 186 -6.56 20.02 5.43
C ILE A 186 -7.88 19.37 5.06
N SER A 187 -7.90 18.04 5.09
CA SER A 187 -9.10 17.25 4.88
C SER A 187 -9.35 16.34 6.08
N LEU A 188 -10.57 16.34 6.55
CA LEU A 188 -11.04 15.35 7.52
C LEU A 188 -11.51 14.14 6.73
N ILE A 189 -10.95 12.99 7.03
CA ILE A 189 -11.37 11.71 6.48
C ILE A 189 -12.28 11.08 7.52
N GLU A 190 -13.58 11.26 7.35
CA GLU A 190 -14.59 10.77 8.30
C GLU A 190 -14.82 9.26 8.20
N LYS A 191 -14.47 8.69 7.05
CA LYS A 191 -14.52 7.24 6.83
C LYS A 191 -13.52 6.85 5.76
N ILE A 192 -12.75 5.82 6.03
CA ILE A 192 -11.88 5.17 5.05
C ILE A 192 -11.80 3.68 5.35
N ARG A 193 -11.80 2.86 4.31
CA ARG A 193 -11.56 1.43 4.39
C ARG A 193 -10.13 1.13 3.95
N GLU A 194 -9.41 0.37 4.75
CA GLU A 194 -8.13 -0.22 4.42
C GLU A 194 -8.30 -1.73 4.33
N VAL A 195 -7.88 -2.33 3.23
CA VAL A 195 -7.78 -3.79 3.11
C VAL A 195 -6.38 -4.19 3.52
N GLN A 196 -6.26 -5.05 4.51
CA GLN A 196 -4.98 -5.62 4.94
C GLN A 196 -4.93 -7.09 4.58
N VAL A 197 -3.84 -7.50 3.96
CA VAL A 197 -3.63 -8.86 3.47
C VAL A 197 -2.37 -9.42 4.12
N MET A 198 -2.45 -10.64 4.63
CA MET A 198 -1.29 -11.36 5.14
C MET A 198 -0.67 -12.18 4.02
N LEU A 199 0.52 -11.80 3.59
CA LEU A 199 1.27 -12.50 2.53
C LEU A 199 2.04 -13.69 3.07
N GLY A 200 2.51 -13.58 4.32
CA GLY A 200 3.31 -14.61 4.95
C GLY A 200 3.96 -14.13 6.24
N PHE A 201 4.99 -14.80 6.62
CA PHE A 201 5.79 -14.41 7.76
C PHE A 201 7.26 -14.77 7.55
N SER A 202 8.12 -14.03 8.24
CA SER A 202 9.53 -14.34 8.37
C SER A 202 9.88 -14.62 9.83
N ARG A 203 11.01 -15.28 10.05
CA ARG A 203 11.47 -15.62 11.38
C ARG A 203 12.82 -14.97 11.66
N ILE A 204 12.97 -14.41 12.87
CA ILE A 204 14.22 -13.80 13.39
C ILE A 204 14.61 -12.50 12.72
N SER A 205 14.35 -12.33 11.42
CA SER A 205 14.69 -11.12 10.68
C SER A 205 13.43 -10.56 10.03
N PRO A 206 13.15 -9.25 10.13
CA PRO A 206 12.01 -8.65 9.45
C PRO A 206 12.17 -8.76 7.92
N PHE A 207 11.05 -8.95 7.27
CA PHE A 207 10.94 -9.04 5.82
C PHE A 207 9.77 -8.17 5.36
N SER A 208 9.92 -7.42 4.28
CA SER A 208 8.85 -6.56 3.78
C SER A 208 8.20 -7.12 2.52
N ALA A 209 6.97 -6.68 2.24
CA ALA A 209 6.22 -7.09 1.05
C ALA A 209 6.97 -6.75 -0.25
N SER A 210 7.70 -5.63 -0.29
CA SER A 210 8.49 -5.22 -1.45
C SER A 210 9.65 -6.17 -1.80
N MET A 211 10.11 -6.97 -0.84
CA MET A 211 11.15 -7.98 -1.07
C MET A 211 10.62 -9.26 -1.72
N ILE A 212 9.31 -9.44 -1.78
CA ILE A 212 8.70 -10.65 -2.38
C ILE A 212 8.79 -10.59 -3.91
N ALA A 213 8.72 -9.39 -4.48
CA ALA A 213 8.71 -9.19 -5.93
C ALA A 213 10.06 -9.55 -6.59
N ASP A 214 11.17 -9.40 -5.87
CA ASP A 214 12.51 -9.57 -6.43
C ASP A 214 13.07 -11.00 -6.35
N GLU A 215 12.49 -11.88 -5.52
CA GLU A 215 13.10 -13.19 -5.29
C GLU A 215 12.07 -14.32 -5.12
N GLY A 216 11.93 -15.12 -6.14
CA GLY A 216 11.04 -16.30 -6.14
C GLY A 216 11.31 -17.35 -5.05
N LEU A 217 12.34 -17.24 -4.21
CA LEU A 217 12.69 -18.18 -3.15
C LEU A 217 13.61 -17.55 -2.11
N ASN A 218 13.08 -16.62 -1.29
CA ASN A 218 13.85 -16.19 -0.13
C ASN A 218 13.65 -17.19 1.03
N PRO A 219 14.69 -17.88 1.51
CA PRO A 219 14.57 -18.89 2.57
C PRO A 219 14.08 -18.33 3.92
N LYS A 220 14.03 -17.00 4.06
CA LYS A 220 13.56 -16.32 5.28
C LYS A 220 12.07 -16.02 5.27
N PHE A 221 11.40 -16.14 4.14
CA PHE A 221 9.98 -15.86 3.98
C PHE A 221 9.19 -17.16 3.78
N VAL A 222 8.07 -17.28 4.48
CA VAL A 222 7.10 -18.36 4.31
C VAL A 222 5.77 -17.76 3.94
N SER A 223 5.30 -18.04 2.71
CA SER A 223 3.98 -17.64 2.25
C SER A 223 2.89 -18.38 3.01
N VAL A 224 1.80 -17.68 3.33
CA VAL A 224 0.56 -18.32 3.84
C VAL A 224 -0.28 -18.91 2.70
N ARG A 225 0.03 -18.56 1.46
CA ARG A 225 -0.65 -19.06 0.26
C ARG A 225 0.01 -20.35 -0.21
N GLU A 226 -0.77 -21.40 -0.45
CA GLU A 226 -0.30 -22.58 -1.17
C GLU A 226 -0.08 -22.25 -2.66
N VAL A 227 0.82 -22.98 -3.33
CA VAL A 227 1.16 -22.74 -4.76
C VAL A 227 -0.05 -22.85 -5.68
N LYS A 228 -1.03 -23.69 -5.32
CA LYS A 228 -2.27 -23.90 -6.09
C LYS A 228 -3.33 -22.81 -5.90
N ASP A 229 -3.20 -21.98 -4.87
CA ASP A 229 -4.18 -20.97 -4.53
C ASP A 229 -3.79 -19.61 -5.14
N ASN A 230 -4.79 -18.84 -5.57
CA ASN A 230 -4.64 -17.46 -6.10
C ASN A 230 -5.19 -16.40 -5.16
N TRP A 231 -5.35 -16.69 -3.89
CA TRP A 231 -5.86 -15.76 -2.90
C TRP A 231 -4.97 -15.72 -1.67
N TYR A 232 -5.05 -14.62 -0.94
CA TYR A 232 -4.43 -14.44 0.36
C TYR A 232 -5.49 -14.11 1.40
N PRO A 233 -5.33 -14.55 2.65
CA PRO A 233 -6.22 -14.12 3.73
C PRO A 233 -6.07 -12.64 3.98
N GLY A 234 -7.19 -11.93 4.04
CA GLY A 234 -7.25 -10.50 4.28
C GLY A 234 -8.43 -10.11 5.14
N TYR A 235 -8.42 -8.89 5.63
CA TYR A 235 -9.51 -8.31 6.40
C TYR A 235 -9.63 -6.81 6.15
N ASN A 236 -10.83 -6.29 6.34
CA ASN A 236 -11.11 -4.87 6.24
C ASN A 236 -10.90 -4.17 7.59
N VAL A 237 -10.25 -3.02 7.55
CA VAL A 237 -10.14 -2.10 8.68
C VAL A 237 -10.82 -0.80 8.27
N TYR A 238 -11.71 -0.32 9.11
CA TYR A 238 -12.32 1.00 8.94
C TYR A 238 -11.68 1.97 9.90
N GLY A 239 -11.46 3.19 9.42
CA GLY A 239 -10.84 4.24 10.21
C GLY A 239 -11.32 5.62 9.80
N GLU A 240 -10.83 6.57 10.52
CA GLU A 240 -10.95 8.00 10.28
C GLU A 240 -9.57 8.64 10.39
N GLY A 241 -9.41 9.87 9.90
CA GLY A 241 -8.11 10.51 9.99
C GLY A 241 -8.11 11.96 9.55
N ILE A 242 -6.93 12.54 9.59
CA ILE A 242 -6.66 13.88 9.12
C ILE A 242 -5.62 13.78 8.01
N PHE A 243 -5.94 14.32 6.86
CA PHE A 243 -4.98 14.47 5.77
C PHE A 243 -4.54 15.93 5.66
N ILE A 244 -3.24 16.15 5.67
CA ILE A 244 -2.64 17.50 5.58
C ILE A 244 -1.80 17.54 4.30
N GLU A 245 -2.17 18.43 3.39
CA GLU A 245 -1.37 18.74 2.21
C GLU A 245 -0.52 19.98 2.48
N PHE A 246 0.77 19.85 2.30
CA PHE A 246 1.72 20.95 2.50
C PHE A 246 1.95 21.73 1.20
N ASP A 247 2.33 23.00 1.36
CA ASP A 247 2.73 23.87 0.26
C ASP A 247 4.14 23.49 -0.21
N GLU A 248 4.22 22.97 -1.42
CA GLU A 248 5.47 22.49 -2.02
C GLU A 248 6.49 23.61 -2.23
N ASP A 249 6.02 24.79 -2.65
CA ASP A 249 6.91 25.96 -2.82
C ASP A 249 7.49 26.41 -1.48
N ALA A 250 6.70 26.33 -0.41
CA ALA A 250 7.18 26.64 0.94
C ALA A 250 8.23 25.63 1.41
N ILE A 251 8.03 24.33 1.14
CA ILE A 251 9.02 23.29 1.44
C ILE A 251 10.30 23.53 0.65
N ASN A 252 10.21 23.84 -0.63
CA ASN A 252 11.36 24.08 -1.50
C ASN A 252 12.15 25.34 -1.07
N ARG A 253 11.47 26.41 -0.68
CA ARG A 253 12.12 27.60 -0.10
C ARG A 253 12.85 27.27 1.20
N TRP A 254 12.24 26.46 2.07
CA TRP A 254 12.87 26.03 3.32
C TRP A 254 14.09 25.14 3.06
N ARG A 255 14.04 24.22 2.09
CA ARG A 255 15.17 23.36 1.71
C ARG A 255 16.34 24.18 1.18
N SER A 256 16.09 25.06 0.20
CA SER A 256 17.14 25.86 -0.46
C SER A 256 17.82 26.86 0.45
N GLY A 257 17.15 27.32 1.51
CA GLY A 257 17.71 28.25 2.50
C GLY A 257 18.50 27.59 3.64
N ASN A 258 18.62 26.27 3.69
CA ASN A 258 19.09 25.56 4.86
C ASN A 258 20.29 24.65 4.60
N GLY A 259 21.49 25.23 4.51
CA GLY A 259 22.73 24.46 4.30
C GLY A 259 23.08 23.47 5.44
N THR A 260 22.49 23.62 6.61
CA THR A 260 22.66 22.64 7.71
C THR A 260 21.81 21.38 7.47
N LEU A 261 20.69 21.53 6.79
CA LEU A 261 19.80 20.41 6.43
C LEU A 261 20.52 19.40 5.54
N GLU A 262 21.20 19.87 4.50
CA GLU A 262 21.89 18.97 3.55
C GLU A 262 22.96 18.11 4.25
N LYS A 263 23.71 18.69 5.18
CA LYS A 263 24.70 17.96 5.97
C LYS A 263 24.05 16.88 6.84
N ARG A 264 22.89 17.21 7.43
CA ARG A 264 22.14 16.24 8.26
C ARG A 264 21.53 15.12 7.43
N VAL A 265 20.94 15.46 6.28
CA VAL A 265 20.37 14.48 5.34
C VAL A 265 21.45 13.51 4.90
N LYS A 266 22.63 14.00 4.50
CA LYS A 266 23.75 13.16 4.11
C LYS A 266 24.19 12.21 5.24
N MET A 267 24.34 12.74 6.44
CA MET A 267 24.71 11.91 7.62
C MET A 267 23.66 10.84 7.92
N LEU A 268 22.37 11.19 7.82
CA LEU A 268 21.28 10.24 8.05
C LEU A 268 21.25 9.18 6.95
N GLN A 269 21.47 9.55 5.67
CA GLN A 269 21.59 8.61 4.57
C GLN A 269 22.73 7.61 4.80
N GLU A 270 23.92 8.10 5.16
CA GLU A 270 25.06 7.25 5.45
C GLU A 270 24.82 6.28 6.62
N ASN A 271 24.12 6.73 7.67
CA ASN A 271 23.75 5.89 8.79
C ASN A 271 22.67 4.86 8.41
N TYR A 272 21.69 5.28 7.60
CA TYR A 272 20.65 4.40 7.09
C TYR A 272 21.24 3.28 6.23
N ASP A 273 22.13 3.61 5.29
CA ASP A 273 22.76 2.65 4.40
C ASP A 273 23.62 1.62 5.16
N LYS A 274 24.21 2.02 6.29
CA LYS A 274 24.96 1.12 7.19
C LYS A 274 24.05 0.28 8.08
N SER A 275 22.79 0.68 8.26
CA SER A 275 21.86 -0.04 9.12
C SER A 275 21.43 -1.39 8.52
N PHE A 276 20.90 -2.27 9.37
CA PHE A 276 20.37 -3.56 8.90
C PHE A 276 19.24 -3.38 7.88
N ILE A 277 18.37 -2.41 8.11
CA ILE A 277 17.22 -2.09 7.21
C ILE A 277 17.73 -1.50 5.90
N GLY A 278 18.65 -0.52 5.93
CA GLY A 278 19.17 0.15 4.75
C GLY A 278 20.00 -0.77 3.84
N ARG A 279 20.60 -1.82 4.39
CA ARG A 279 21.29 -2.85 3.59
C ARG A 279 20.33 -3.73 2.81
N GLN A 280 19.09 -3.88 3.30
CA GLN A 280 18.05 -4.69 2.67
C GLN A 280 17.13 -3.84 1.79
N HIS A 281 16.90 -2.59 2.15
CA HIS A 281 16.06 -1.65 1.44
C HIS A 281 16.81 -0.36 1.18
N LYS A 282 17.17 -0.15 -0.08
CA LYS A 282 17.69 1.15 -0.50
C LYS A 282 16.55 2.15 -0.57
N ARG A 283 16.64 3.19 0.24
CA ARG A 283 15.70 4.31 0.24
C ARG A 283 16.49 5.61 0.24
N GLU A 284 16.13 6.51 -0.63
CA GLU A 284 16.66 7.86 -0.61
C GLU A 284 15.95 8.67 0.50
N ILE A 285 16.75 9.27 1.39
CA ILE A 285 16.26 10.14 2.45
C ILE A 285 16.39 11.58 1.97
N SER A 286 15.25 12.21 1.67
CA SER A 286 15.21 13.64 1.31
C SER A 286 14.89 14.51 2.52
N GLY A 287 15.27 15.80 2.44
CA GLY A 287 14.88 16.79 3.46
C GLY A 287 13.36 16.93 3.59
N LYS A 288 12.63 16.82 2.49
CA LYS A 288 11.17 16.79 2.44
C LYS A 288 10.61 15.61 3.22
N PHE A 289 11.10 14.40 2.95
CA PHE A 289 10.67 13.22 3.69
C PHE A 289 10.91 13.37 5.20
N LEU A 290 12.08 13.88 5.61
CA LEU A 290 12.38 14.12 7.02
C LEU A 290 11.41 15.11 7.67
N LEU A 291 11.04 16.16 6.95
CA LEU A 291 10.07 17.14 7.43
C LEU A 291 8.70 16.48 7.66
N LEU A 292 8.15 15.83 6.62
CA LEU A 292 6.84 15.20 6.69
C LEU A 292 6.77 14.14 7.78
N HIS A 293 7.77 13.28 7.87
CA HIS A 293 7.86 12.23 8.88
C HIS A 293 7.99 12.80 10.30
N THR A 294 8.74 13.89 10.48
CA THR A 294 8.87 14.56 11.78
C THR A 294 7.54 15.18 12.21
N VAL A 295 6.85 15.86 11.30
CA VAL A 295 5.54 16.46 11.58
C VAL A 295 4.51 15.39 11.94
N SER A 296 4.47 14.29 11.19
CA SER A 296 3.58 13.16 11.45
C SER A 296 3.76 12.61 12.87
N HIS A 297 5.01 12.35 13.27
CA HIS A 297 5.30 11.86 14.63
C HIS A 297 4.97 12.88 15.72
N LEU A 298 5.15 14.18 15.48
CA LEU A 298 4.76 15.22 16.43
C LEU A 298 3.23 15.28 16.57
N LEU A 299 2.49 15.15 15.46
CA LEU A 299 1.03 15.11 15.46
C LEU A 299 0.51 13.87 16.21
N ILE A 300 1.07 12.69 15.96
CA ILE A 300 0.71 11.47 16.69
C ILE A 300 0.88 11.66 18.20
N LYS A 301 2.00 12.24 18.63
CA LYS A 301 2.23 12.54 20.06
C LYS A 301 1.21 13.52 20.61
N GLN A 302 0.92 14.58 19.86
CA GLN A 302 -0.01 15.63 20.29
C GLN A 302 -1.45 15.08 20.40
N LEU A 303 -1.90 14.33 19.40
CA LEU A 303 -3.21 13.67 19.40
C LEU A 303 -3.33 12.65 20.55
N SER A 304 -2.26 11.89 20.81
CA SER A 304 -2.25 10.97 21.93
C SER A 304 -2.37 11.70 23.25
N PHE A 305 -1.68 12.82 23.41
CA PHE A 305 -1.69 13.59 24.65
C PHE A 305 -3.00 14.34 24.89
N GLU A 306 -3.51 15.03 23.88
CA GLU A 306 -4.70 15.87 24.02
C GLU A 306 -6.03 15.09 23.91
N CYS A 307 -6.06 14.09 23.02
CA CYS A 307 -7.28 13.34 22.74
C CYS A 307 -7.33 11.98 23.43
N GLY A 308 -6.23 11.56 24.07
CA GLY A 308 -6.16 10.28 24.79
C GLY A 308 -6.08 9.05 23.89
N TYR A 309 -5.77 9.20 22.60
CA TYR A 309 -5.58 8.05 21.70
C TYR A 309 -4.35 7.23 22.12
N ASN A 310 -4.48 5.91 22.04
CA ASN A 310 -3.30 5.07 22.15
C ASN A 310 -2.42 5.25 20.91
N ILE A 311 -1.13 5.50 21.12
CA ILE A 311 -0.16 5.68 20.01
C ILE A 311 -0.19 4.49 19.05
N SER A 312 -0.40 3.26 19.56
CA SER A 312 -0.49 2.06 18.73
C SER A 312 -1.74 1.98 17.84
N SER A 313 -2.77 2.77 18.13
CA SER A 313 -3.99 2.86 17.30
C SER A 313 -3.89 3.92 16.19
N LEU A 314 -2.88 4.79 16.27
CA LEU A 314 -2.63 5.80 15.26
C LEU A 314 -1.62 5.28 14.22
N LYS A 315 -1.95 5.45 12.96
CA LYS A 315 -1.08 5.07 11.84
C LYS A 315 -0.73 6.32 11.03
N GLU A 316 0.52 6.41 10.59
CA GLU A 316 0.94 7.42 9.63
C GLU A 316 0.94 6.86 8.22
N ARG A 317 0.65 7.74 7.25
CA ARG A 317 0.81 7.46 5.84
C ARG A 317 1.36 8.70 5.16
N ILE A 318 2.62 8.63 4.71
CA ILE A 318 3.35 9.77 4.17
C ILE A 318 3.38 9.69 2.64
N TYR A 319 2.99 10.77 1.99
CA TYR A 319 3.09 10.96 0.54
C TYR A 319 4.21 11.96 0.26
N CYS A 320 5.32 11.46 -0.23
CA CYS A 320 6.49 12.24 -0.56
C CYS A 320 6.93 11.85 -1.97
N GLY A 321 6.66 12.70 -2.96
CA GLY A 321 7.08 12.54 -4.34
C GLY A 321 7.77 13.81 -4.82
N GLU A 322 8.81 13.69 -5.62
CA GLU A 322 9.53 14.82 -6.21
C GLU A 322 9.02 15.08 -7.64
N ALA A 323 9.11 16.32 -8.11
CA ALA A 323 8.69 16.69 -9.46
C ALA A 323 9.43 15.92 -10.56
N ALA A 324 10.68 15.52 -10.30
CA ALA A 324 11.49 14.72 -11.21
C ALA A 324 10.93 13.30 -11.43
N GLU A 325 10.13 12.78 -10.50
CA GLU A 325 9.44 11.49 -10.59
C GLU A 325 8.08 11.60 -11.30
N GLY A 326 7.73 12.79 -11.78
CA GLY A 326 6.50 13.07 -12.52
C GLY A 326 5.25 13.28 -11.67
N LYS A 327 5.33 13.10 -10.34
CA LYS A 327 4.20 13.27 -9.43
C LYS A 327 4.65 13.86 -8.09
N GLU A 328 4.53 15.18 -8.01
CA GLU A 328 4.86 15.94 -6.81
C GLU A 328 3.78 15.74 -5.73
N MET A 329 4.21 15.27 -4.55
CA MET A 329 3.33 14.98 -3.42
C MET A 329 3.98 15.43 -2.12
N ALA A 330 3.25 16.17 -1.30
CA ALA A 330 3.65 16.56 0.05
C ALA A 330 2.48 16.46 1.02
N GLY A 331 2.34 15.32 1.67
CA GLY A 331 1.21 15.08 2.57
C GLY A 331 1.44 13.97 3.56
#